data_b543bdd1451bd8d7c88813c8c831c741
#
_entry.id   b543bdd1451bd8d7c88813c8c831c741
#
_cell.length_a   1.000
_cell.length_b   1.000
_cell.length_c   1.000
_cell.angle_alpha   90.00
_cell.angle_beta   90.00
_cell.angle_gamma   90.00
#
_symmetry.space_group_name_H-M   'P 1'
#
loop_
_entity.id
_entity.type
_entity.pdbx_description
1 polymer ?
#
loop_
_entity_poly.entity_id
_entity_poly.type
_entity_poly.pdbx_seq_one_letter_code
_entity_poly.pdbx_strand_id
1 'polypeptide(L)'
;MEGVDQLLELIGDTCGLLEIGEFRLGVQHAVRRAVPADWIGVDDIGPDPETTTVNIDPPAPPALVEKFKLYAHQNPLIVRHQRTHDGRALRFSDVVSAAELHALPLYREFYAPMGIEHMVAFTLSHAPDRILGVALGRAGNDFTDDERDLLNQARPFLIQAYRNAIRYTNVLGVKARPDAANAAPELEPLIALGLTRRQAQVLQLTAIGASERDIAAHLELSPRTVEKHLERCYRALGVHDRARASELAWATTDVPAEPRRIHRASG
;
A
#
# COMPACT_ATOMS: atom_id res chain seq x y z
N MET A 1 11.75 -24.56 17.74
CA MET A 1 10.67 -25.31 17.01
C MET A 1 9.41 -24.42 16.97
N GLU A 2 8.95 -23.91 18.09
CA GLU A 2 7.72 -23.10 18.20
C GLU A 2 7.68 -21.88 17.26
N GLY A 3 8.76 -21.11 17.15
CA GLY A 3 8.82 -19.94 16.26
C GLY A 3 8.78 -20.25 14.76
N VAL A 4 9.30 -21.41 14.34
CA VAL A 4 9.24 -21.84 12.94
C VAL A 4 7.82 -22.28 12.57
N ASP A 5 7.14 -22.98 13.48
CA ASP A 5 5.76 -23.43 13.26
C ASP A 5 4.82 -22.21 13.19
N GLN A 6 4.98 -21.22 14.07
CA GLN A 6 4.24 -19.95 14.03
C GLN A 6 4.48 -19.17 12.73
N LEU A 7 5.73 -19.14 12.25
CA LEU A 7 6.07 -18.49 10.98
C LEU A 7 5.37 -19.18 9.79
N LEU A 8 5.41 -20.52 9.76
CA LEU A 8 4.77 -21.30 8.69
C LEU A 8 3.25 -21.15 8.70
N GLU A 9 2.62 -21.13 9.88
CA GLU A 9 1.19 -20.87 10.01
C GLU A 9 0.84 -19.45 9.50
N LEU A 10 1.57 -18.43 9.93
CA LEU A 10 1.35 -17.06 9.49
C LEU A 10 1.48 -16.90 7.96
N ILE A 11 2.47 -17.55 7.36
CA ILE A 11 2.66 -17.56 5.90
C ILE A 11 1.50 -18.31 5.24
N GLY A 12 1.14 -19.49 5.73
CA GLY A 12 0.06 -20.31 5.19
C GLY A 12 -1.28 -19.57 5.16
N ASP A 13 -1.62 -18.92 6.28
CA ASP A 13 -2.86 -18.16 6.41
C ASP A 13 -2.97 -16.96 5.46
N THR A 14 -1.84 -16.39 5.07
CA THR A 14 -1.83 -15.16 4.27
C THR A 14 -1.59 -15.39 2.78
N CYS A 15 -0.93 -16.48 2.40
CA CYS A 15 -0.62 -16.79 1.00
C CYS A 15 -1.86 -17.04 0.13
N GLY A 16 -2.96 -17.52 0.72
CA GLY A 16 -4.23 -17.78 0.04
C GLY A 16 -5.16 -16.57 -0.10
N LEU A 17 -4.83 -15.43 0.49
CA LEU A 17 -5.63 -14.21 0.47
C LEU A 17 -5.40 -13.46 -0.84
N LEU A 18 -6.24 -13.72 -1.82
CA LEU A 18 -6.05 -13.22 -3.18
C LEU A 18 -6.73 -11.87 -3.44
N GLU A 19 -7.82 -11.55 -2.73
CA GLU A 19 -8.48 -10.24 -2.87
C GLU A 19 -7.94 -9.24 -1.85
N ILE A 20 -7.75 -7.98 -2.26
CA ILE A 20 -7.13 -6.96 -1.41
C ILE A 20 -7.95 -6.67 -0.14
N GLY A 21 -9.27 -6.75 -0.22
CA GLY A 21 -10.17 -6.61 0.92
C GLY A 21 -10.02 -7.75 1.93
N GLU A 22 -10.00 -8.99 1.44
CA GLU A 22 -9.77 -10.19 2.25
C GLU A 22 -8.37 -10.20 2.84
N PHE A 23 -7.36 -9.76 2.08
CA PHE A 23 -5.99 -9.69 2.52
C PHE A 23 -5.83 -8.82 3.77
N ARG A 24 -6.44 -7.62 3.79
CA ARG A 24 -6.34 -6.71 4.95
C ARG A 24 -6.88 -7.35 6.23
N LEU A 25 -8.06 -7.96 6.16
CA LEU A 25 -8.68 -8.65 7.31
C LEU A 25 -7.92 -9.93 7.70
N GLY A 26 -7.52 -10.72 6.71
CA GLY A 26 -6.80 -11.97 6.93
C GLY A 26 -5.42 -11.75 7.56
N VAL A 27 -4.70 -10.71 7.14
CA VAL A 27 -3.42 -10.32 7.75
C VAL A 27 -3.61 -9.90 9.20
N GLN A 28 -4.66 -9.13 9.54
CA GLN A 28 -4.95 -8.79 10.93
C GLN A 28 -5.13 -10.04 11.79
N HIS A 29 -5.94 -10.99 11.33
CA HIS A 29 -6.18 -12.23 12.07
C HIS A 29 -4.93 -13.10 12.19
N ALA A 30 -4.20 -13.31 11.09
CA ALA A 30 -3.01 -14.15 11.06
C ALA A 30 -1.88 -13.59 11.94
N VAL A 31 -1.62 -12.29 11.83
CA VAL A 31 -0.57 -11.61 12.60
C VAL A 31 -0.92 -11.58 14.09
N ARG A 32 -2.19 -11.29 14.45
CA ARG A 32 -2.63 -11.30 15.86
C ARG A 32 -2.53 -12.68 16.49
N ARG A 33 -2.75 -13.76 15.73
CA ARG A 33 -2.60 -15.13 16.22
C ARG A 33 -1.13 -15.47 16.47
N ALA A 34 -0.24 -15.02 15.60
CA ALA A 34 1.20 -15.25 15.73
C ALA A 34 1.83 -14.37 16.83
N VAL A 35 1.39 -13.13 16.96
CA VAL A 35 1.88 -12.18 17.97
C VAL A 35 0.66 -11.57 18.68
N PRO A 36 0.33 -12.05 19.91
CA PRO A 36 -0.82 -11.57 20.65
C PRO A 36 -0.76 -10.07 20.91
N ALA A 37 -1.86 -9.38 20.63
CA ALA A 37 -2.01 -7.95 20.82
C ALA A 37 -3.46 -7.59 21.14
N ASP A 38 -3.67 -6.52 21.91
CA ASP A 38 -5.01 -6.02 22.23
C ASP A 38 -5.65 -5.36 21.00
N TRP A 39 -4.80 -4.71 20.19
CA TRP A 39 -5.18 -3.97 18.99
C TRP A 39 -4.28 -4.35 17.82
N ILE A 40 -4.87 -4.41 16.62
CA ILE A 40 -4.11 -4.54 15.39
C ILE A 40 -4.69 -3.63 14.32
N GLY A 41 -3.81 -2.88 13.63
CA GLY A 41 -4.16 -2.02 12.52
C GLY A 41 -3.47 -2.46 11.23
N VAL A 42 -4.19 -2.33 10.11
CA VAL A 42 -3.61 -2.34 8.76
C VAL A 42 -3.97 -1.01 8.12
N ASP A 43 -3.08 -0.06 8.29
CA ASP A 43 -3.34 1.34 8.01
C ASP A 43 -2.63 1.78 6.73
N ASP A 44 -3.36 2.55 5.93
CA ASP A 44 -2.84 3.18 4.72
C ASP A 44 -2.63 4.67 5.00
N ILE A 45 -1.40 5.04 5.35
CA ILE A 45 -1.02 6.38 5.78
C ILE A 45 -0.64 7.19 4.55
N GLY A 46 -1.47 8.16 4.21
CA GLY A 46 -1.22 9.14 3.16
C GLY A 46 -0.48 10.39 3.68
N PRO A 47 -0.15 11.33 2.78
CA PRO A 47 0.51 12.58 3.15
C PRO A 47 -0.38 13.49 4.03
N ASP A 48 -1.68 13.38 3.87
CA ASP A 48 -2.68 14.20 4.55
C ASP A 48 -3.66 13.33 5.36
N PRO A 49 -4.31 13.89 6.40
CA PRO A 49 -5.34 13.19 7.17
C PRO A 49 -6.49 12.62 6.31
N GLU A 50 -6.89 13.35 5.27
CA GLU A 50 -7.98 12.94 4.35
C GLU A 50 -7.62 11.73 3.50
N THR A 51 -6.34 11.56 3.18
CA THR A 51 -5.84 10.42 2.40
C THR A 51 -5.41 9.24 3.26
N THR A 52 -5.49 9.39 4.59
CA THR A 52 -5.14 8.33 5.55
C THR A 52 -6.37 7.48 5.88
N THR A 53 -6.25 6.17 5.66
CA THR A 53 -7.28 5.19 6.04
C THR A 53 -6.78 4.35 7.21
N VAL A 54 -7.56 4.33 8.28
CA VAL A 54 -7.29 3.57 9.50
C VAL A 54 -8.23 2.38 9.56
N ASN A 55 -7.65 1.18 9.65
CA ASN A 55 -8.41 -0.07 9.77
C ASN A 55 -7.87 -0.87 10.97
N ILE A 56 -8.46 -0.63 12.13
CA ILE A 56 -8.03 -1.17 13.42
C ILE A 56 -9.07 -2.15 13.97
N ASP A 57 -8.62 -3.25 14.54
CA ASP A 57 -9.43 -4.27 15.21
C ASP A 57 -8.94 -4.48 16.66
N PRO A 58 -9.83 -4.40 17.68
CA PRO A 58 -11.22 -3.99 17.62
C PRO A 58 -11.40 -2.56 17.08
N PRO A 59 -12.57 -2.24 16.49
CA PRO A 59 -12.80 -0.93 15.91
C PRO A 59 -12.62 0.21 16.93
N ALA A 60 -11.82 1.21 16.58
CA ALA A 60 -11.67 2.39 17.41
C ALA A 60 -12.88 3.33 17.27
N PRO A 61 -13.24 4.07 18.31
CA PRO A 61 -14.23 5.13 18.22
C PRO A 61 -13.88 6.13 17.10
N PRO A 62 -14.85 6.56 16.25
CA PRO A 62 -14.57 7.45 15.12
C PRO A 62 -13.83 8.73 15.51
N ALA A 63 -14.17 9.31 16.67
CA ALA A 63 -13.49 10.49 17.17
C ALA A 63 -11.99 10.28 17.45
N LEU A 64 -11.59 9.08 17.88
CA LEU A 64 -10.18 8.73 18.09
C LEU A 64 -9.48 8.47 16.76
N VAL A 65 -10.17 7.88 15.79
CA VAL A 65 -9.61 7.71 14.43
C VAL A 65 -9.24 9.07 13.82
N GLU A 66 -10.10 10.08 13.95
CA GLU A 66 -9.81 11.44 13.49
C GLU A 66 -8.62 12.07 14.24
N LYS A 67 -8.46 11.78 15.54
CA LYS A 67 -7.28 12.21 16.30
C LYS A 67 -6.01 11.53 15.79
N PHE A 68 -6.07 10.23 15.50
CA PHE A 68 -4.92 9.54 14.89
C PHE A 68 -4.54 10.18 13.57
N LYS A 69 -5.49 10.38 12.66
CA LYS A 69 -5.21 11.00 11.35
C LYS A 69 -4.54 12.38 11.49
N LEU A 70 -5.05 13.19 12.41
CA LEU A 70 -4.50 14.53 12.64
C LEU A 70 -3.05 14.49 13.15
N TYR A 71 -2.73 13.54 14.02
CA TYR A 71 -1.43 13.46 14.70
C TYR A 71 -0.52 12.35 14.19
N ALA A 72 -0.89 11.59 13.14
CA ALA A 72 -0.11 10.47 12.60
C ALA A 72 1.33 10.86 12.25
N HIS A 73 1.55 12.10 11.80
CA HIS A 73 2.87 12.66 11.51
C HIS A 73 3.81 12.73 12.73
N GLN A 74 3.29 12.58 13.96
CA GLN A 74 4.07 12.54 15.20
C GLN A 74 4.46 11.12 15.60
N ASN A 75 3.90 10.08 14.95
CA ASN A 75 4.20 8.70 15.31
C ASN A 75 5.68 8.39 15.07
N PRO A 76 6.44 8.00 16.12
CA PRO A 76 7.88 7.79 16.02
C PRO A 76 8.29 6.77 14.96
N LEU A 77 7.47 5.70 14.76
CA LEU A 77 7.73 4.65 13.78
C LEU A 77 7.49 5.15 12.35
N ILE A 78 6.43 5.95 12.13
CA ILE A 78 6.17 6.60 10.83
C ILE A 78 7.28 7.58 10.49
N VAL A 79 7.64 8.48 11.43
CA VAL A 79 8.73 9.45 11.26
C VAL A 79 10.05 8.76 10.93
N ARG A 80 10.37 7.69 11.67
CA ARG A 80 11.57 6.92 11.39
C ARG A 80 11.54 6.30 10.00
N HIS A 81 10.40 5.64 9.64
CA HIS A 81 10.25 5.02 8.32
C HIS A 81 10.42 6.04 7.19
N GLN A 82 9.78 7.21 7.29
CA GLN A 82 9.92 8.28 6.29
C GLN A 82 11.36 8.76 6.10
N ARG A 83 12.15 8.76 7.19
CA ARG A 83 13.55 9.21 7.16
C ARG A 83 14.53 8.15 6.65
N THR A 84 14.26 6.87 6.94
CA THR A 84 15.23 5.77 6.71
C THR A 84 14.80 4.82 5.61
N HIS A 85 13.54 4.84 5.21
CA HIS A 85 12.90 3.84 4.35
C HIS A 85 13.03 2.41 4.87
N ASP A 86 13.35 2.23 6.16
CA ASP A 86 13.43 0.95 6.83
C ASP A 86 12.02 0.50 7.25
N GLY A 87 11.49 -0.50 6.60
CA GLY A 87 10.15 -1.03 6.86
C GLY A 87 10.11 -2.24 7.79
N ARG A 88 11.22 -2.60 8.43
CA ARG A 88 11.27 -3.70 9.39
C ARG A 88 10.40 -3.42 10.60
N ALA A 89 9.98 -4.49 11.28
CA ALA A 89 9.26 -4.39 12.55
C ALA A 89 10.14 -3.72 13.60
N LEU A 90 9.63 -2.65 14.19
CA LEU A 90 10.23 -1.90 15.28
C LEU A 90 9.18 -1.60 16.34
N ARG A 91 9.61 -1.60 17.61
CA ARG A 91 8.78 -1.19 18.76
C ARG A 91 8.92 0.31 19.00
N PHE A 92 7.99 0.90 19.73
CA PHE A 92 8.18 2.25 20.25
C PHE A 92 9.45 2.36 21.05
N SER A 93 9.72 1.39 21.93
CA SER A 93 10.92 1.35 22.77
C SER A 93 12.25 1.23 22.01
N ASP A 94 12.23 0.77 20.75
CA ASP A 94 13.42 0.76 19.88
C ASP A 94 13.76 2.16 19.33
N VAL A 95 12.82 3.13 19.43
CA VAL A 95 12.92 4.42 18.72
C VAL A 95 12.88 5.62 19.68
N VAL A 96 12.06 5.55 20.71
CA VAL A 96 11.86 6.64 21.69
C VAL A 96 11.75 6.07 23.10
N SER A 97 12.07 6.88 24.11
CA SER A 97 11.77 6.56 25.50
C SER A 97 10.28 6.72 25.81
N ALA A 98 9.79 6.07 26.87
CA ALA A 98 8.42 6.23 27.32
C ALA A 98 8.06 7.70 27.63
N ALA A 99 8.98 8.44 28.23
CA ALA A 99 8.78 9.85 28.55
C ALA A 99 8.59 10.71 27.28
N GLU A 100 9.38 10.47 26.24
CA GLU A 100 9.23 11.15 24.95
C GLU A 100 7.93 10.77 24.26
N LEU A 101 7.55 9.49 24.28
CA LEU A 101 6.27 9.02 23.72
C LEU A 101 5.08 9.69 24.41
N HIS A 102 5.05 9.68 25.76
CA HIS A 102 3.94 10.24 26.55
C HIS A 102 3.84 11.77 26.42
N ALA A 103 4.89 12.45 26.03
CA ALA A 103 4.87 13.89 25.77
C ALA A 103 4.14 14.26 24.46
N LEU A 104 3.97 13.29 23.53
CA LEU A 104 3.34 13.56 22.24
C LEU A 104 1.83 13.78 22.37
N PRO A 105 1.26 14.78 21.70
CA PRO A 105 -0.19 14.90 21.51
C PRO A 105 -0.83 13.62 20.98
N LEU A 106 -0.20 12.93 20.02
CA LEU A 106 -0.68 11.65 19.50
C LEU A 106 -0.88 10.60 20.60
N TYR A 107 0.06 10.49 21.55
CA TYR A 107 -0.11 9.55 22.66
C TYR A 107 -1.31 9.92 23.52
N ARG A 108 -1.41 11.17 23.95
CA ARG A 108 -2.45 11.64 24.87
C ARG A 108 -3.86 11.62 24.26
N GLU A 109 -3.96 11.93 22.97
CA GLU A 109 -5.24 12.08 22.28
C GLU A 109 -5.73 10.79 21.60
N PHE A 110 -4.82 9.81 21.35
CA PHE A 110 -5.16 8.56 20.70
C PHE A 110 -4.70 7.33 21.47
N TYR A 111 -3.39 7.13 21.71
CA TYR A 111 -2.89 5.88 22.27
C TYR A 111 -3.33 5.65 23.72
N ALA A 112 -3.25 6.67 24.58
CA ALA A 112 -3.66 6.55 25.97
C ALA A 112 -5.17 6.25 26.12
N PRO A 113 -6.10 6.96 25.42
CA PRO A 113 -7.52 6.61 25.43
C PRO A 113 -7.84 5.20 24.87
N MET A 114 -7.00 4.68 23.97
CA MET A 114 -7.13 3.32 23.44
C MET A 114 -6.50 2.27 24.35
N GLY A 115 -5.80 2.66 25.41
CA GLY A 115 -5.04 1.74 26.27
C GLY A 115 -3.82 1.16 25.59
N ILE A 116 -3.25 1.82 24.59
CA ILE A 116 -2.06 1.37 23.88
C ILE A 116 -0.83 2.01 24.52
N GLU A 117 -0.07 1.21 25.26
CA GLU A 117 1.18 1.62 25.89
C GLU A 117 2.39 1.19 25.06
N HIS A 118 2.33 0.02 24.48
CA HIS A 118 3.38 -0.59 23.67
C HIS A 118 2.89 -0.85 22.25
N MET A 119 3.74 -0.62 21.29
CA MET A 119 3.46 -0.87 19.88
C MET A 119 4.67 -1.49 19.18
N VAL A 120 4.39 -2.44 18.29
CA VAL A 120 5.32 -2.88 17.24
C VAL A 120 4.65 -2.66 15.90
N ALA A 121 5.37 -2.10 14.93
CA ALA A 121 4.84 -1.90 13.60
C ALA A 121 5.88 -2.16 12.51
N PHE A 122 5.40 -2.58 11.34
CA PHE A 122 6.21 -2.79 10.14
C PHE A 122 5.42 -2.37 8.90
N THR A 123 6.11 -2.18 7.76
CA THR A 123 5.45 -1.76 6.52
C THR A 123 5.42 -2.88 5.50
N LEU A 124 4.30 -3.03 4.79
CA LEU A 124 4.12 -3.95 3.66
C LEU A 124 4.46 -3.30 2.32
N SER A 125 4.21 -2.01 2.20
CA SER A 125 4.52 -1.23 1.01
C SER A 125 4.83 0.20 1.42
N HIS A 126 5.67 0.85 0.63
CA HIS A 126 5.88 2.29 0.72
C HIS A 126 5.93 2.87 -0.70
N ALA A 127 5.16 3.89 -0.92
CA ALA A 127 5.34 4.85 -2.00
C ALA A 127 6.01 6.09 -1.39
N PRO A 128 6.54 7.02 -2.18
CA PRO A 128 7.22 8.20 -1.65
C PRO A 128 6.41 8.99 -0.62
N ASP A 129 5.09 8.97 -0.75
CA ASP A 129 4.12 9.72 0.03
C ASP A 129 3.06 8.84 0.72
N ARG A 130 3.21 7.50 0.68
CA ARG A 130 2.20 6.58 1.19
C ARG A 130 2.81 5.34 1.83
N ILE A 131 2.31 4.95 3.01
CA ILE A 131 2.81 3.82 3.78
C ILE A 131 1.65 2.88 4.10
N LEU A 132 1.71 1.64 3.61
CA LEU A 132 0.83 0.58 4.13
C LEU A 132 1.54 -0.09 5.31
N GLY A 133 1.06 0.18 6.51
CA GLY A 133 1.61 -0.31 7.77
C GLY A 133 0.74 -1.38 8.41
N VAL A 134 1.38 -2.30 9.12
CA VAL A 134 0.75 -3.21 10.07
C VAL A 134 1.27 -2.84 11.45
N ALA A 135 0.37 -2.54 12.38
CA ALA A 135 0.69 -2.11 13.73
C ALA A 135 -0.06 -2.96 14.76
N LEU A 136 0.65 -3.43 15.77
CA LEU A 136 0.11 -4.16 16.90
C LEU A 136 0.31 -3.34 18.16
N GLY A 137 -0.75 -3.20 18.95
CA GLY A 137 -0.73 -2.43 20.21
C GLY A 137 -1.22 -3.26 21.38
N ARG A 138 -0.64 -3.03 22.58
CA ARG A 138 -1.08 -3.62 23.82
C ARG A 138 -0.81 -2.73 25.05
N ALA A 139 -1.59 -2.94 26.09
CA ALA A 139 -1.46 -2.21 27.35
C ALA A 139 -0.43 -2.80 28.30
N GLY A 140 -0.21 -4.13 28.17
CA GLY A 140 0.61 -4.90 29.12
C GLY A 140 2.12 -4.74 28.95
N ASN A 141 2.83 -5.88 28.89
CA ASN A 141 4.28 -5.85 28.66
C ASN A 141 4.61 -5.48 27.22
N ASP A 142 5.79 -4.88 27.02
CA ASP A 142 6.29 -4.59 25.66
C ASP A 142 6.49 -5.88 24.85
N PHE A 143 6.52 -5.74 23.55
CA PHE A 143 6.81 -6.83 22.62
C PHE A 143 8.24 -7.33 22.82
N THR A 144 8.42 -8.64 22.79
CA THR A 144 9.72 -9.29 22.96
C THR A 144 10.56 -9.20 21.67
N ASP A 145 11.86 -9.48 21.80
CA ASP A 145 12.74 -9.57 20.62
C ASP A 145 12.29 -10.73 19.69
N ASP A 146 11.85 -11.86 20.25
CA ASP A 146 11.39 -13.00 19.46
C ASP A 146 10.12 -12.67 18.66
N GLU A 147 9.15 -11.94 19.25
CA GLU A 147 7.95 -11.48 18.57
C GLU A 147 8.29 -10.51 17.43
N ARG A 148 9.17 -9.53 17.69
CA ARG A 148 9.64 -8.60 16.66
C ARG A 148 10.38 -9.32 15.53
N ASP A 149 11.23 -10.27 15.86
CA ASP A 149 12.05 -11.01 14.89
C ASP A 149 11.18 -11.98 14.08
N LEU A 150 10.14 -12.58 14.66
CA LEU A 150 9.11 -13.33 13.92
C LEU A 150 8.43 -12.48 12.87
N LEU A 151 8.00 -11.26 13.23
CA LEU A 151 7.39 -10.32 12.28
C LEU A 151 8.37 -9.92 11.16
N ASN A 152 9.64 -9.74 11.47
CA ASN A 152 10.68 -9.45 10.49
C ASN A 152 10.93 -10.62 9.53
N GLN A 153 10.88 -11.86 10.01
CA GLN A 153 10.98 -13.07 9.18
C GLN A 153 9.75 -13.25 8.28
N ALA A 154 8.55 -12.97 8.81
CA ALA A 154 7.29 -13.07 8.06
C ALA A 154 7.14 -11.97 7.00
N ARG A 155 7.64 -10.78 7.26
CA ARG A 155 7.44 -9.57 6.44
C ARG A 155 7.69 -9.77 4.93
N PRO A 156 8.77 -10.40 4.45
CA PRO A 156 8.97 -10.61 3.00
C PRO A 156 7.85 -11.42 2.35
N PHE A 157 7.30 -12.41 3.05
CA PHE A 157 6.19 -13.25 2.58
C PHE A 157 4.88 -12.46 2.57
N LEU A 158 4.63 -11.65 3.60
CA LEU A 158 3.46 -10.76 3.66
C LEU A 158 3.49 -9.70 2.55
N ILE A 159 4.65 -9.14 2.24
CA ILE A 159 4.82 -8.23 1.10
C ILE A 159 4.49 -8.94 -0.22
N GLN A 160 4.94 -10.19 -0.38
CA GLN A 160 4.65 -10.95 -1.60
C GLN A 160 3.15 -11.31 -1.69
N ALA A 161 2.53 -11.72 -0.59
CA ALA A 161 1.09 -11.98 -0.53
C ALA A 161 0.28 -10.71 -0.85
N TYR A 162 0.65 -9.57 -0.30
CA TYR A 162 0.05 -8.26 -0.62
C TYR A 162 0.14 -7.93 -2.12
N ARG A 163 1.32 -8.09 -2.72
CA ARG A 163 1.50 -7.88 -4.16
C ARG A 163 0.65 -8.82 -5.01
N ASN A 164 0.52 -10.06 -4.59
CA ASN A 164 -0.34 -11.04 -5.26
C ASN A 164 -1.82 -10.63 -5.15
N ALA A 165 -2.28 -10.20 -3.97
CA ALA A 165 -3.64 -9.74 -3.75
C ALA A 165 -3.98 -8.51 -4.63
N ILE A 166 -3.09 -7.53 -4.73
CA ILE A 166 -3.26 -6.39 -5.63
C ILE A 166 -3.40 -6.86 -7.08
N ARG A 167 -2.47 -7.72 -7.53
CA ARG A 167 -2.49 -8.22 -8.92
C ARG A 167 -3.78 -8.97 -9.23
N TYR A 168 -4.20 -9.85 -8.33
CA TYR A 168 -5.42 -10.64 -8.51
C TYR A 168 -6.67 -9.77 -8.52
N THR A 169 -6.80 -8.84 -7.56
CA THR A 169 -7.91 -7.88 -7.49
C THR A 169 -8.01 -7.05 -8.78
N ASN A 170 -6.86 -6.57 -9.29
CA ASN A 170 -6.83 -5.84 -10.54
C ASN A 170 -7.27 -6.70 -11.74
N VAL A 171 -6.85 -7.96 -11.79
CA VAL A 171 -7.27 -8.90 -12.84
C VAL A 171 -8.78 -9.21 -12.75
N LEU A 172 -9.31 -9.40 -11.53
CA LEU A 172 -10.75 -9.62 -11.32
C LEU A 172 -11.56 -8.36 -11.63
N GLY A 173 -11.10 -7.19 -11.21
CA GLY A 173 -11.72 -5.91 -11.57
C GLY A 173 -11.84 -5.74 -13.08
N VAL A 174 -10.85 -6.19 -13.84
CA VAL A 174 -10.89 -6.24 -15.30
C VAL A 174 -11.90 -7.29 -15.83
N LYS A 175 -12.04 -8.45 -15.16
CA LYS A 175 -12.95 -9.53 -15.59
C LYS A 175 -14.40 -9.33 -15.15
N ALA A 176 -14.64 -8.67 -14.01
CA ALA A 176 -15.97 -8.50 -13.43
C ALA A 176 -16.81 -7.39 -14.11
N ARG A 177 -16.20 -6.59 -14.97
CA ARG A 177 -16.90 -5.58 -15.78
C ARG A 177 -16.93 -6.03 -17.24
N PRO A 178 -18.10 -6.42 -17.80
CA PRO A 178 -18.24 -6.63 -19.23
C PRO A 178 -17.88 -5.38 -20.05
N ASP A 179 -17.96 -4.19 -19.42
CA ASP A 179 -17.54 -2.90 -19.97
C ASP A 179 -16.11 -2.48 -19.56
N ALA A 180 -15.38 -3.34 -18.88
CA ALA A 180 -14.04 -3.03 -18.32
C ALA A 180 -12.90 -3.08 -19.36
N ALA A 181 -13.23 -3.16 -20.63
CA ALA A 181 -12.35 -2.64 -21.68
C ALA A 181 -11.98 -1.14 -21.41
N ASN A 182 -12.74 -0.47 -20.52
CA ASN A 182 -12.54 0.91 -20.08
C ASN A 182 -11.93 1.07 -18.66
N ALA A 183 -11.52 0.01 -17.99
CA ALA A 183 -10.90 0.10 -16.64
C ALA A 183 -9.36 0.05 -16.65
N ALA A 184 -8.76 0.18 -17.79
CA ALA A 184 -7.35 0.52 -17.95
C ALA A 184 -7.26 2.02 -18.27
N PRO A 185 -6.15 2.72 -17.94
CA PRO A 185 -5.94 4.08 -18.40
C PRO A 185 -6.25 4.20 -19.89
N GLU A 186 -7.04 5.18 -20.28
CA GLU A 186 -7.39 5.34 -21.70
C GLU A 186 -6.13 5.60 -22.55
N LEU A 187 -6.06 5.00 -23.74
CA LEU A 187 -4.89 5.13 -24.61
C LEU A 187 -4.71 6.56 -25.13
N GLU A 188 -5.81 7.24 -25.45
CA GLU A 188 -5.77 8.57 -26.03
C GLU A 188 -5.15 9.63 -25.11
N PRO A 189 -5.49 9.71 -23.80
CA PRO A 189 -4.79 10.56 -22.86
C PRO A 189 -3.29 10.23 -22.73
N LEU A 190 -2.92 8.95 -22.73
CA LEU A 190 -1.52 8.54 -22.68
C LEU A 190 -0.75 8.95 -23.95
N ILE A 191 -1.39 8.87 -25.12
CA ILE A 191 -0.81 9.36 -26.39
C ILE A 191 -0.65 10.88 -26.35
N ALA A 192 -1.60 11.61 -25.76
CA ALA A 192 -1.51 13.05 -25.57
C ALA A 192 -0.33 13.49 -24.70
N LEU A 193 0.17 12.61 -23.81
CA LEU A 193 1.42 12.82 -23.05
C LEU A 193 2.70 12.60 -23.89
N GLY A 194 2.59 12.38 -25.20
CA GLY A 194 3.72 12.19 -26.10
C GLY A 194 4.18 10.75 -26.25
N LEU A 195 3.41 9.77 -25.78
CA LEU A 195 3.71 8.36 -25.98
C LEU A 195 3.24 7.90 -27.36
N THR A 196 4.00 7.04 -28.02
CA THR A 196 3.49 6.32 -29.18
C THR A 196 2.38 5.35 -28.74
N ARG A 197 1.49 4.98 -29.67
CA ARG A 197 0.40 4.04 -29.37
C ARG A 197 0.93 2.74 -28.73
N ARG A 198 2.08 2.24 -29.18
CA ARG A 198 2.67 1.00 -28.60
C ARG A 198 3.22 1.22 -27.20
N GLN A 199 3.81 2.37 -26.93
CA GLN A 199 4.25 2.75 -25.58
C GLN A 199 3.05 2.94 -24.64
N ALA A 200 1.99 3.59 -25.12
CA ALA A 200 0.74 3.75 -24.36
C ALA A 200 0.12 2.38 -24.00
N GLN A 201 0.06 1.43 -24.94
CA GLN A 201 -0.41 0.08 -24.67
C GLN A 201 0.44 -0.66 -23.63
N VAL A 202 1.77 -0.57 -23.72
CA VAL A 202 2.69 -1.17 -22.74
C VAL A 202 2.47 -0.51 -21.37
N LEU A 203 2.39 0.81 -21.31
CA LEU A 203 2.17 1.53 -20.05
C LEU A 203 0.79 1.24 -19.45
N GLN A 204 -0.25 1.16 -20.27
CA GLN A 204 -1.60 0.78 -19.86
C GLN A 204 -1.61 -0.59 -19.16
N LEU A 205 -1.02 -1.60 -19.79
CA LEU A 205 -0.91 -2.94 -19.20
C LEU A 205 -0.02 -2.95 -17.95
N THR A 206 1.00 -2.11 -17.92
CA THR A 206 1.87 -1.95 -16.75
C THR A 206 1.10 -1.33 -15.57
N ALA A 207 0.25 -0.34 -15.84
CA ALA A 207 -0.56 0.34 -14.82
C ALA A 207 -1.61 -0.59 -14.19
N ILE A 208 -2.14 -1.54 -14.93
CA ILE A 208 -3.03 -2.59 -14.40
C ILE A 208 -2.26 -3.77 -13.74
N GLY A 209 -0.94 -3.65 -13.60
CA GLY A 209 -0.11 -4.61 -12.86
C GLY A 209 0.40 -5.81 -13.65
N ALA A 210 0.20 -5.88 -14.98
CA ALA A 210 0.69 -6.98 -15.79
C ALA A 210 2.23 -7.09 -15.75
N SER A 211 2.78 -8.31 -15.64
CA SER A 211 4.23 -8.51 -15.71
C SER A 211 4.75 -8.27 -17.14
N GLU A 212 6.04 -8.01 -17.30
CA GLU A 212 6.66 -7.84 -18.62
C GLU A 212 6.46 -9.07 -19.51
N ARG A 213 6.41 -10.27 -18.91
CA ARG A 213 6.14 -11.52 -19.62
C ARG A 213 4.69 -11.58 -20.11
N ASP A 214 3.73 -11.14 -19.29
CA ASP A 214 2.31 -11.11 -19.66
C ASP A 214 2.06 -10.04 -20.73
N ILE A 215 2.69 -8.87 -20.60
CA ILE A 215 2.65 -7.80 -21.61
C ILE A 215 3.23 -8.28 -22.92
N ALA A 216 4.37 -8.99 -22.87
CA ALA A 216 5.02 -9.54 -24.03
C ALA A 216 4.11 -10.56 -24.76
N ALA A 217 3.48 -11.46 -24.01
CA ALA A 217 2.53 -12.43 -24.56
C ALA A 217 1.28 -11.76 -25.14
N HIS A 218 0.71 -10.76 -24.41
CA HIS A 218 -0.50 -10.07 -24.86
C HIS A 218 -0.29 -9.21 -26.10
N LEU A 219 0.87 -8.58 -26.20
CA LEU A 219 1.21 -7.68 -27.29
C LEU A 219 2.04 -8.34 -28.42
N GLU A 220 2.27 -9.63 -28.34
CA GLU A 220 3.11 -10.40 -29.29
C GLU A 220 4.53 -9.80 -29.44
N LEU A 221 5.13 -9.48 -28.30
CA LEU A 221 6.49 -8.92 -28.20
C LEU A 221 7.42 -9.87 -27.44
N SER A 222 8.73 -9.58 -27.47
CA SER A 222 9.66 -10.17 -26.52
C SER A 222 9.68 -9.37 -25.20
N PRO A 223 9.96 -10.02 -24.03
CA PRO A 223 10.12 -9.30 -22.77
C PRO A 223 11.14 -8.16 -22.84
N ARG A 224 12.25 -8.36 -23.53
CA ARG A 224 13.27 -7.34 -23.79
C ARG A 224 12.74 -6.15 -24.60
N THR A 225 11.76 -6.38 -25.47
CA THR A 225 11.12 -5.31 -26.24
C THR A 225 10.17 -4.52 -25.35
N VAL A 226 9.47 -5.17 -24.43
CA VAL A 226 8.61 -4.53 -23.42
C VAL A 226 9.45 -3.62 -22.50
N GLU A 227 10.57 -4.13 -21.98
CA GLU A 227 11.53 -3.38 -21.17
C GLU A 227 11.96 -2.07 -21.87
N LYS A 228 12.36 -2.17 -23.16
CA LYS A 228 12.73 -0.99 -23.97
C LYS A 228 11.57 -0.01 -24.16
N HIS A 229 10.34 -0.47 -24.27
CA HIS A 229 9.18 0.42 -24.34
C HIS A 229 8.96 1.12 -23.01
N LEU A 230 9.10 0.42 -21.87
CA LEU A 230 8.99 1.01 -20.54
C LEU A 230 10.06 2.08 -20.29
N GLU A 231 11.33 1.80 -20.61
CA GLU A 231 12.41 2.81 -20.52
C GLU A 231 12.09 4.08 -21.31
N ARG A 232 11.52 3.92 -22.51
CA ARG A 232 11.11 5.07 -23.33
C ARG A 232 9.92 5.80 -22.76
N CYS A 233 8.94 5.08 -22.18
CA CYS A 233 7.82 5.67 -21.44
C CYS A 233 8.34 6.50 -20.27
N TYR A 234 9.22 5.95 -19.45
CA TYR A 234 9.79 6.63 -18.28
C TYR A 234 10.51 7.92 -18.69
N ARG A 235 11.29 7.86 -19.75
CA ARG A 235 11.98 9.05 -20.31
C ARG A 235 11.02 10.09 -20.85
N ALA A 236 9.98 9.68 -21.56
CA ALA A 236 8.99 10.60 -22.14
C ALA A 236 8.14 11.29 -21.06
N LEU A 237 7.84 10.56 -19.98
CA LEU A 237 7.04 11.05 -18.85
C LEU A 237 7.87 11.75 -17.77
N GLY A 238 9.21 11.75 -17.88
CA GLY A 238 10.09 12.34 -16.87
C GLY A 238 10.09 11.61 -15.53
N VAL A 239 9.82 10.30 -15.53
CA VAL A 239 9.78 9.46 -14.33
C VAL A 239 10.90 8.43 -14.36
N HIS A 240 11.24 7.87 -13.19
CA HIS A 240 12.39 6.99 -13.06
C HIS A 240 12.04 5.54 -12.71
N ASP A 241 10.77 5.27 -12.40
CA ASP A 241 10.32 3.94 -11.97
C ASP A 241 8.92 3.62 -12.45
N ARG A 242 8.58 2.33 -12.30
CA ARG A 242 7.32 1.75 -12.73
C ARG A 242 6.11 2.28 -11.95
N ALA A 243 6.28 2.50 -10.65
CA ALA A 243 5.19 2.94 -9.79
C ALA A 243 4.72 4.34 -10.21
N ARG A 244 5.67 5.26 -10.38
CA ARG A 244 5.37 6.64 -10.81
C ARG A 244 4.78 6.72 -12.21
N ALA A 245 5.27 5.89 -13.13
CA ALA A 245 4.70 5.80 -14.47
C ALA A 245 3.25 5.29 -14.45
N SER A 246 2.95 4.31 -13.60
CA SER A 246 1.60 3.79 -13.43
C SER A 246 0.65 4.81 -12.79
N GLU A 247 1.09 5.54 -11.78
CA GLU A 247 0.32 6.63 -11.16
C GLU A 247 -0.06 7.71 -12.18
N LEU A 248 0.90 8.17 -12.98
CA LEU A 248 0.63 9.13 -14.04
C LEU A 248 -0.37 8.60 -15.08
N ALA A 249 -0.28 7.31 -15.42
CA ALA A 249 -1.21 6.68 -16.34
C ALA A 249 -2.65 6.69 -15.79
N TRP A 250 -2.84 6.48 -14.50
CA TRP A 250 -4.16 6.57 -13.87
C TRP A 250 -4.65 8.00 -13.70
N ALA A 251 -3.78 8.93 -13.35
CA ALA A 251 -4.12 10.34 -13.18
C ALA A 251 -4.67 10.98 -14.46
N THR A 252 -4.27 10.49 -15.64
CA THR A 252 -4.80 10.98 -16.92
C THR A 252 -6.22 10.52 -17.21
N THR A 253 -6.71 9.48 -16.50
CA THR A 253 -8.06 8.93 -16.70
C THR A 253 -9.11 9.69 -15.86
N ASP A 254 -8.68 10.35 -14.78
CA ASP A 254 -9.56 11.09 -13.86
C ASP A 254 -9.82 12.55 -14.26
N VAL A 255 -9.28 13.02 -15.39
CA VAL A 255 -9.56 14.36 -15.90
C VAL A 255 -10.88 14.32 -16.64
N PRO A 256 -11.96 15.00 -16.16
CA PRO A 256 -13.21 15.12 -16.91
C PRO A 256 -12.92 15.76 -18.26
N ALA A 257 -13.31 15.10 -19.34
CA ALA A 257 -13.22 15.67 -20.68
C ALA A 257 -13.99 17.01 -20.68
N GLU A 258 -13.28 18.12 -20.82
CA GLU A 258 -13.94 19.41 -21.05
C GLU A 258 -14.89 19.27 -22.24
N PRO A 259 -16.16 19.70 -22.13
CA PRO A 259 -17.09 19.64 -23.25
C PRO A 259 -16.53 20.52 -24.37
N ARG A 260 -16.23 19.90 -25.50
CA ARG A 260 -15.85 20.62 -26.73
C ARG A 260 -16.89 21.70 -26.99
N ARG A 261 -16.51 22.96 -26.82
CA ARG A 261 -17.30 24.11 -27.27
C ARG A 261 -17.50 23.97 -28.76
N ILE A 262 -18.71 23.56 -29.15
CA ILE A 262 -19.15 23.66 -30.55
C ILE A 262 -19.28 25.13 -30.82
N HIS A 263 -18.32 25.70 -31.53
CA HIS A 263 -18.49 26.99 -32.16
C HIS A 263 -19.60 26.84 -33.23
N ARG A 264 -20.82 27.23 -32.87
CA ARG A 264 -21.81 27.60 -33.90
C ARG A 264 -21.31 28.83 -34.59
N ALA A 265 -20.80 28.67 -35.80
CA ALA A 265 -20.67 29.76 -36.73
C ALA A 265 -22.10 30.25 -37.07
N SER A 266 -22.42 31.46 -36.63
CA SER A 266 -23.54 32.23 -37.13
C SER A 266 -23.09 32.89 -38.42
N GLY A 267 -23.73 32.56 -39.51
CA GLY A 267 -23.71 33.24 -40.77
C GLY A 267 -25.13 33.19 -41.29
#